data_5f62d02014817443b7757903a91632ae
#
_entry.id   5f62d02014817443b7757903a91632ae
#
_cell.length_a   1.000
_cell.length_b   1.000
_cell.length_c   1.000
_cell.angle_alpha   90.00
_cell.angle_beta   90.00
_cell.angle_gamma   90.00
#
_symmetry.space_group_name_H-M   'P 1'
#
loop_
_entity.id
_entity.type
_entity.pdbx_description
1 polymer ?
#
loop_
_entity_poly.entity_id
_entity_poly.type
_entity_poly.pdbx_seq_one_letter_code
_entity_poly.pdbx_strand_id
1 'polypeptide(L)'
;RQTWKCALLDVPYGGAKGGVAIDPRQYSKAELERVTRRYTSEIQPIIGPEVDIPAPDVGTDEQTMAWMMDTYSVNVGHTTLGVVTGKPVALGGSLGRASATSAGVVHVALAALEHLGIEPSQATAAVQGFGKVGAGTVELLEAAGVKVVAVSDQYGAVRDDEGLHYDALQKQLWDTAVSYTHLRAHE
;
A
#
# COMPACT_ATOMS: atom_id res chain seq x y z
N ARG A 1 -6.41 -5.02 -14.43
CA ARG A 1 -6.43 -3.79 -13.58
C ARG A 1 -5.27 -2.85 -13.88
N GLN A 2 -4.02 -3.31 -14.00
CA GLN A 2 -2.87 -2.42 -14.28
C GLN A 2 -2.99 -1.75 -15.65
N THR A 3 -3.39 -2.48 -16.68
CA THR A 3 -3.66 -1.94 -18.03
C THR A 3 -4.65 -0.77 -17.99
N TRP A 4 -5.74 -0.89 -17.20
CA TRP A 4 -6.72 0.19 -17.04
C TRP A 4 -6.13 1.45 -16.40
N LYS A 5 -5.29 1.28 -15.37
CA LYS A 5 -4.63 2.41 -14.69
C LYS A 5 -3.68 3.14 -15.65
N CYS A 6 -2.89 2.39 -16.41
CA CYS A 6 -1.98 2.97 -17.40
C CYS A 6 -2.75 3.71 -18.50
N ALA A 7 -3.80 3.10 -19.04
CA ALA A 7 -4.63 3.72 -20.07
C ALA A 7 -5.33 5.00 -19.58
N LEU A 8 -5.83 5.00 -18.33
CA LEU A 8 -6.50 6.18 -17.75
C LEU A 8 -5.56 7.39 -17.62
N LEU A 9 -4.29 7.14 -17.33
CA LEU A 9 -3.28 8.19 -17.12
C LEU A 9 -2.42 8.42 -18.36
N ASP A 10 -2.76 7.80 -19.49
CA ASP A 10 -1.98 7.86 -20.74
C ASP A 10 -0.51 7.50 -20.54
N VAL A 11 -0.26 6.50 -19.69
CA VAL A 11 1.08 5.98 -19.41
C VAL A 11 1.37 4.84 -20.39
N PRO A 12 2.51 4.81 -21.09
CA PRO A 12 2.81 3.86 -22.15
C PRO A 12 3.25 2.48 -21.61
N TYR A 13 2.47 1.93 -20.66
CA TYR A 13 2.70 0.60 -20.09
C TYR A 13 1.49 -0.30 -20.32
N GLY A 14 1.74 -1.58 -20.47
CA GLY A 14 0.72 -2.62 -20.38
C GLY A 14 0.37 -2.92 -18.92
N GLY A 15 0.05 -4.16 -18.62
CA GLY A 15 -0.23 -4.56 -17.23
C GLY A 15 -0.09 -6.05 -17.06
N ALA A 16 0.74 -6.43 -16.10
CA ALA A 16 0.89 -7.80 -15.66
C ALA A 16 0.68 -7.90 -14.15
N LYS A 17 0.37 -9.08 -13.66
CA LYS A 17 0.32 -9.44 -12.25
C LYS A 17 0.91 -10.83 -12.09
N GLY A 18 1.71 -10.99 -11.06
CA GLY A 18 2.29 -12.26 -10.68
C GLY A 18 2.35 -12.39 -9.17
N GLY A 19 2.69 -13.57 -8.68
CA GLY A 19 2.84 -13.81 -7.26
C GLY A 19 3.10 -15.27 -6.95
N VAL A 20 3.33 -15.55 -5.68
CA VAL A 20 3.49 -16.88 -5.12
C VAL A 20 2.31 -17.15 -4.20
N ALA A 21 1.63 -18.27 -4.39
CA ALA A 21 0.44 -18.65 -3.60
C ALA A 21 0.86 -19.25 -2.25
N ILE A 22 1.23 -18.39 -1.31
CA ILE A 22 1.58 -18.75 0.08
C ILE A 22 0.94 -17.75 1.05
N ASP A 23 0.78 -18.15 2.31
CA ASP A 23 0.46 -17.23 3.40
C ASP A 23 1.78 -16.76 4.05
N PRO A 24 2.22 -15.50 3.81
CA PRO A 24 3.52 -15.04 4.29
C PRO A 24 3.64 -15.03 5.81
N ARG A 25 2.53 -15.05 6.56
CA ARG A 25 2.52 -15.08 8.03
C ARG A 25 3.01 -16.41 8.61
N GLN A 26 3.05 -17.46 7.80
CA GLN A 26 3.50 -18.79 8.20
C GLN A 26 5.00 -19.01 8.01
N TYR A 27 5.71 -18.01 7.48
CA TYR A 27 7.12 -18.13 7.13
C TYR A 27 7.96 -17.08 7.84
N SER A 28 9.17 -17.45 8.20
CA SER A 28 10.17 -16.52 8.70
C SER A 28 10.63 -15.56 7.60
N LYS A 29 11.19 -14.42 8.01
CA LYS A 29 11.78 -13.45 7.07
C LYS A 29 12.84 -14.09 6.15
N ALA A 30 13.67 -15.00 6.67
CA ALA A 30 14.70 -15.69 5.89
C ALA A 30 14.09 -16.69 4.86
N GLU A 31 12.95 -17.29 5.18
CA GLU A 31 12.21 -18.14 4.22
C GLU A 31 11.56 -17.30 3.13
N LEU A 32 10.93 -16.19 3.50
CA LEU A 32 10.35 -15.24 2.52
C LEU A 32 11.42 -14.67 1.60
N GLU A 33 12.62 -14.37 2.11
CA GLU A 33 13.75 -13.98 1.28
C GLU A 33 14.11 -15.05 0.26
N ARG A 34 14.25 -16.30 0.69
CA ARG A 34 14.58 -17.42 -0.22
C ARG A 34 13.50 -17.62 -1.29
N VAL A 35 12.23 -17.57 -0.90
CA VAL A 35 11.10 -17.64 -1.83
C VAL A 35 11.16 -16.51 -2.85
N THR A 36 11.37 -15.27 -2.38
CA THR A 36 11.45 -14.08 -3.24
C THR A 36 12.61 -14.18 -4.23
N ARG A 37 13.80 -14.56 -3.77
CA ARG A 37 14.98 -14.73 -4.61
C ARG A 37 14.78 -15.82 -5.66
N ARG A 38 14.19 -16.95 -5.26
CA ARG A 38 13.86 -18.03 -6.21
C ARG A 38 12.83 -17.57 -7.24
N TYR A 39 11.74 -16.95 -6.80
CA TYR A 39 10.74 -16.39 -7.69
C TYR A 39 11.34 -15.41 -8.69
N THR A 40 12.20 -14.51 -8.24
CA THR A 40 12.88 -13.53 -9.10
C THR A 40 13.72 -14.23 -10.18
N SER A 41 14.47 -15.26 -9.82
CA SER A 41 15.26 -16.02 -10.79
C SER A 41 14.40 -16.72 -11.85
N GLU A 42 13.23 -17.23 -11.47
CA GLU A 42 12.31 -17.90 -12.41
C GLU A 42 11.64 -16.92 -13.38
N ILE A 43 11.28 -15.71 -12.91
CA ILE A 43 10.65 -14.71 -13.77
C ILE A 43 11.64 -13.78 -14.49
N GLN A 44 12.93 -13.93 -14.23
CA GLN A 44 13.98 -13.08 -14.84
C GLN A 44 13.84 -12.88 -16.34
N PRO A 45 13.47 -13.90 -17.15
CA PRO A 45 13.34 -13.72 -18.60
C PRO A 45 12.26 -12.73 -19.04
N ILE A 46 11.31 -12.40 -18.15
CA ILE A 46 10.16 -11.54 -18.47
C ILE A 46 10.16 -10.22 -17.68
N ILE A 47 11.15 -9.98 -16.81
CA ILE A 47 11.30 -8.73 -16.07
C ILE A 47 12.57 -7.99 -16.46
N GLY A 48 12.56 -6.69 -16.28
CA GLY A 48 13.72 -5.83 -16.55
C GLY A 48 13.31 -4.37 -16.71
N PRO A 49 14.29 -3.45 -16.73
CA PRO A 49 14.00 -2.02 -16.90
C PRO A 49 13.24 -1.67 -18.19
N GLU A 50 13.42 -2.47 -19.23
CA GLU A 50 12.83 -2.27 -20.56
C GLU A 50 11.68 -3.26 -20.86
N VAL A 51 11.26 -4.05 -19.87
CA VAL A 51 10.22 -5.07 -20.03
C VAL A 51 9.17 -4.89 -18.92
N ASP A 52 8.87 -5.92 -18.12
CA ASP A 52 7.99 -5.81 -16.98
C ASP A 52 8.77 -5.40 -15.72
N ILE A 53 8.26 -4.37 -15.01
CA ILE A 53 8.87 -3.84 -13.79
C ILE A 53 8.00 -4.20 -12.59
N PRO A 54 8.42 -5.17 -11.76
CA PRO A 54 7.69 -5.55 -10.55
C PRO A 54 7.53 -4.39 -9.55
N ALA A 55 6.40 -4.40 -8.85
CA ALA A 55 6.07 -3.49 -7.76
C ALA A 55 5.50 -4.27 -6.57
N PRO A 56 5.61 -3.76 -5.34
CA PRO A 56 5.03 -4.44 -4.18
C PRO A 56 3.50 -4.40 -4.22
N ASP A 57 2.89 -5.46 -3.69
CA ASP A 57 1.45 -5.59 -3.51
C ASP A 57 1.18 -6.42 -2.23
N VAL A 58 0.03 -7.08 -2.09
CA VAL A 58 -0.32 -7.86 -0.91
C VAL A 58 0.79 -8.84 -0.51
N GLY A 59 1.20 -8.79 0.76
CA GLY A 59 2.23 -9.66 1.33
C GLY A 59 3.67 -9.33 0.90
N THR A 60 3.90 -8.19 0.24
CA THR A 60 5.23 -7.72 -0.17
C THR A 60 5.46 -6.27 0.22
N ASP A 61 6.72 -5.89 0.39
CA ASP A 61 7.15 -4.59 0.88
C ASP A 61 8.44 -4.10 0.19
N GLU A 62 9.01 -3.02 0.69
CA GLU A 62 10.27 -2.45 0.20
C GLU A 62 11.44 -3.44 0.33
N GLN A 63 11.45 -4.26 1.38
CA GLN A 63 12.49 -5.27 1.58
C GLN A 63 12.39 -6.38 0.54
N THR A 64 11.17 -6.80 0.21
CA THR A 64 10.92 -7.76 -0.87
C THR A 64 11.47 -7.24 -2.20
N MET A 65 11.23 -5.96 -2.51
CA MET A 65 11.75 -5.32 -3.73
C MET A 65 13.29 -5.22 -3.71
N ALA A 66 13.89 -4.99 -2.54
CA ALA A 66 15.34 -4.99 -2.39
C ALA A 66 15.94 -6.38 -2.73
N TRP A 67 15.34 -7.47 -2.23
CA TRP A 67 15.78 -8.83 -2.56
C TRP A 67 15.62 -9.16 -4.06
N MET A 68 14.53 -8.70 -4.68
CA MET A 68 14.32 -8.88 -6.11
C MET A 68 15.39 -8.15 -6.93
N MET A 69 15.64 -6.88 -6.61
CA MET A 69 16.65 -6.07 -7.30
C MET A 69 18.06 -6.68 -7.15
N ASP A 70 18.43 -7.09 -5.95
CA ASP A 70 19.71 -7.71 -5.66
C ASP A 70 19.88 -9.02 -6.45
N THR A 71 18.88 -9.90 -6.40
CA THR A 71 18.92 -11.18 -7.12
C THR A 71 19.04 -10.99 -8.63
N TYR A 72 18.25 -10.09 -9.20
CA TYR A 72 18.34 -9.77 -10.63
C TYR A 72 19.73 -9.23 -10.98
N SER A 73 20.23 -8.26 -10.20
CA SER A 73 21.52 -7.63 -10.44
C SER A 73 22.70 -8.63 -10.38
N VAL A 74 22.66 -9.56 -9.42
CA VAL A 74 23.66 -10.65 -9.34
C VAL A 74 23.61 -11.52 -10.60
N ASN A 75 22.42 -11.90 -11.03
CA ASN A 75 22.24 -12.79 -12.19
C ASN A 75 22.69 -12.14 -13.51
N VAL A 76 22.50 -10.82 -13.67
CA VAL A 76 22.94 -10.11 -14.88
C VAL A 76 24.37 -9.55 -14.79
N GLY A 77 25.00 -9.63 -13.62
CA GLY A 77 26.40 -9.25 -13.39
C GLY A 77 26.64 -7.76 -13.17
N HIS A 78 25.60 -6.94 -13.00
CA HIS A 78 25.72 -5.52 -12.68
C HIS A 78 24.47 -5.00 -11.96
N THR A 79 24.64 -3.93 -11.16
CA THR A 79 23.55 -3.31 -10.44
C THR A 79 22.51 -2.73 -11.38
N THR A 80 21.27 -3.20 -11.29
CA THR A 80 20.16 -2.81 -12.15
C THR A 80 19.03 -2.22 -11.30
N LEU A 81 19.14 -0.92 -10.96
CA LEU A 81 18.18 -0.23 -10.10
C LEU A 81 16.77 -0.15 -10.69
N GLY A 82 16.66 -0.07 -12.02
CA GLY A 82 15.39 0.09 -12.73
C GLY A 82 14.54 -1.17 -12.82
N VAL A 83 15.04 -2.34 -12.40
CA VAL A 83 14.30 -3.60 -12.55
C VAL A 83 13.04 -3.70 -11.70
N VAL A 84 12.97 -2.99 -10.58
CA VAL A 84 11.79 -2.96 -9.68
C VAL A 84 11.47 -1.55 -9.24
N THR A 85 10.21 -1.31 -8.88
CA THR A 85 9.79 -0.09 -8.18
C THR A 85 9.43 -0.39 -6.72
N GLY A 86 9.21 0.64 -5.90
CA GLY A 86 8.84 0.46 -4.48
C GLY A 86 9.96 -0.07 -3.59
N LYS A 87 11.20 -0.06 -4.04
CA LYS A 87 12.39 -0.38 -3.24
C LYS A 87 12.75 0.77 -2.28
N PRO A 88 13.57 0.51 -1.24
CA PRO A 88 14.03 1.54 -0.32
C PRO A 88 14.70 2.73 -1.02
N VAL A 89 14.54 3.95 -0.48
CA VAL A 89 15.15 5.17 -1.03
C VAL A 89 16.66 5.05 -1.12
N ALA A 90 17.31 4.44 -0.12
CA ALA A 90 18.76 4.17 -0.11
C ALA A 90 19.23 3.29 -1.28
N LEU A 91 18.32 2.53 -1.90
CA LEU A 91 18.58 1.69 -3.08
C LEU A 91 18.02 2.32 -4.37
N GLY A 92 17.86 3.63 -4.42
CA GLY A 92 17.33 4.35 -5.57
C GLY A 92 15.80 4.32 -5.69
N GLY A 93 15.09 4.11 -4.58
CA GLY A 93 13.64 4.26 -4.50
C GLY A 93 13.20 5.73 -4.56
N SER A 94 11.95 5.96 -4.97
CA SER A 94 11.38 7.32 -5.05
C SER A 94 10.84 7.79 -3.71
N LEU A 95 11.10 9.05 -3.38
CA LEU A 95 10.47 9.74 -2.24
C LEU A 95 8.95 9.79 -2.43
N GLY A 96 8.19 9.75 -1.31
CA GLY A 96 6.74 9.84 -1.30
C GLY A 96 6.01 8.54 -1.72
N ARG A 97 6.72 7.50 -2.15
CA ARG A 97 6.09 6.24 -2.58
C ARG A 97 5.26 5.59 -1.48
N ALA A 98 5.68 5.73 -0.22
CA ALA A 98 5.02 5.11 0.93
C ALA A 98 3.56 5.58 1.09
N SER A 99 3.28 6.87 0.87
CA SER A 99 1.95 7.49 0.99
C SER A 99 1.24 7.71 -0.35
N ALA A 100 1.89 7.47 -1.48
CA ALA A 100 1.37 7.84 -2.80
C ALA A 100 -0.02 7.25 -3.11
N THR A 101 -0.30 6.00 -2.72
CA THR A 101 -1.59 5.37 -2.98
C THR A 101 -2.70 6.00 -2.13
N SER A 102 -2.45 6.24 -0.84
CA SER A 102 -3.40 6.90 0.06
C SER A 102 -3.65 8.35 -0.37
N ALA A 103 -2.60 9.07 -0.73
CA ALA A 103 -2.72 10.43 -1.27
C ALA A 103 -3.58 10.47 -2.53
N GLY A 104 -3.38 9.54 -3.46
CA GLY A 104 -4.20 9.42 -4.67
C GLY A 104 -5.68 9.17 -4.36
N VAL A 105 -5.99 8.31 -3.39
CA VAL A 105 -7.38 8.09 -2.94
C VAL A 105 -7.98 9.38 -2.40
N VAL A 106 -7.25 10.09 -1.53
CA VAL A 106 -7.76 11.31 -0.90
C VAL A 106 -7.90 12.45 -1.93
N HIS A 107 -6.97 12.61 -2.86
CA HIS A 107 -7.12 13.59 -3.95
C HIS A 107 -8.40 13.37 -4.77
N VAL A 108 -8.68 12.13 -5.12
CA VAL A 108 -9.92 11.80 -5.87
C VAL A 108 -11.16 12.03 -5.02
N ALA A 109 -11.11 11.67 -3.73
CA ALA A 109 -12.24 11.91 -2.81
C ALA A 109 -12.53 13.42 -2.64
N LEU A 110 -11.50 14.25 -2.44
CA LEU A 110 -11.64 15.69 -2.32
C LEU A 110 -12.17 16.32 -3.62
N ALA A 111 -11.67 15.90 -4.78
CA ALA A 111 -12.19 16.35 -6.07
C ALA A 111 -13.67 15.97 -6.27
N ALA A 112 -14.08 14.79 -5.77
CA ALA A 112 -15.48 14.39 -5.80
C ALA A 112 -16.35 15.25 -4.87
N LEU A 113 -15.88 15.59 -3.67
CA LEU A 113 -16.57 16.52 -2.76
C LEU A 113 -16.73 17.90 -3.40
N GLU A 114 -15.67 18.43 -4.00
CA GLU A 114 -15.72 19.71 -4.73
C GLU A 114 -16.74 19.67 -5.86
N HIS A 115 -16.75 18.61 -6.67
CA HIS A 115 -17.74 18.44 -7.75
C HIS A 115 -19.18 18.40 -7.24
N LEU A 116 -19.40 17.87 -6.04
CA LEU A 116 -20.71 17.80 -5.40
C LEU A 116 -21.08 19.07 -4.60
N GLY A 117 -20.17 20.03 -4.51
CA GLY A 117 -20.36 21.24 -3.71
C GLY A 117 -20.38 20.98 -2.20
N ILE A 118 -19.68 19.94 -1.73
CA ILE A 118 -19.60 19.56 -0.32
C ILE A 118 -18.25 20.00 0.25
N GLU A 119 -18.27 20.84 1.28
CA GLU A 119 -17.05 21.21 1.98
C GLU A 119 -16.49 20.00 2.76
N PRO A 120 -15.17 19.77 2.75
CA PRO A 120 -14.54 18.66 3.48
C PRO A 120 -14.95 18.59 4.96
N SER A 121 -15.09 19.72 5.64
CA SER A 121 -15.50 19.81 7.05
C SER A 121 -16.95 19.38 7.32
N GLN A 122 -17.78 19.29 6.28
CA GLN A 122 -19.16 18.81 6.35
C GLN A 122 -19.28 17.34 5.94
N ALA A 123 -18.22 16.78 5.40
CA ALA A 123 -18.20 15.39 4.95
C ALA A 123 -17.84 14.42 6.06
N THR A 124 -18.45 13.24 6.00
CA THR A 124 -18.06 12.10 6.81
C THR A 124 -17.52 10.98 5.92
N ALA A 125 -16.58 10.18 6.44
CA ALA A 125 -16.01 9.07 5.71
C ALA A 125 -16.05 7.77 6.53
N ALA A 126 -16.23 6.65 5.83
CA ALA A 126 -16.01 5.31 6.34
C ALA A 126 -14.92 4.63 5.51
N VAL A 127 -13.90 4.07 6.17
CA VAL A 127 -12.76 3.46 5.49
C VAL A 127 -12.76 1.96 5.73
N GLN A 128 -12.93 1.18 4.67
CA GLN A 128 -12.83 -0.27 4.72
C GLN A 128 -11.41 -0.73 4.41
N GLY A 129 -10.80 -1.42 5.36
CA GLY A 129 -9.40 -1.81 5.34
C GLY A 129 -8.52 -0.80 6.09
N PHE A 130 -7.77 -1.26 7.10
CA PHE A 130 -6.86 -0.44 7.88
C PHE A 130 -5.40 -0.92 7.77
N GLY A 131 -5.05 -1.45 6.60
CA GLY A 131 -3.66 -1.69 6.22
C GLY A 131 -2.98 -0.40 5.76
N LYS A 132 -1.81 -0.54 5.12
CA LYS A 132 -0.98 0.60 4.69
C LYS A 132 -1.75 1.71 3.93
N VAL A 133 -2.63 1.34 3.00
CA VAL A 133 -3.40 2.32 2.21
C VAL A 133 -4.54 2.91 3.03
N GLY A 134 -5.31 2.08 3.74
CA GLY A 134 -6.45 2.57 4.52
C GLY A 134 -6.02 3.46 5.68
N ALA A 135 -5.00 3.07 6.43
CA ALA A 135 -4.45 3.88 7.52
C ALA A 135 -3.97 5.26 7.01
N GLY A 136 -3.16 5.28 5.94
CA GLY A 136 -2.73 6.55 5.35
C GLY A 136 -3.89 7.36 4.72
N THR A 137 -4.98 6.70 4.30
CA THR A 137 -6.18 7.40 3.84
C THR A 137 -6.90 8.09 5.00
N VAL A 138 -7.03 7.43 6.17
CA VAL A 138 -7.60 8.04 7.38
C VAL A 138 -6.80 9.27 7.80
N GLU A 139 -5.47 9.15 7.90
CA GLU A 139 -4.56 10.24 8.23
C GLU A 139 -4.76 11.46 7.33
N LEU A 140 -4.77 11.24 6.02
CA LEU A 140 -4.87 12.32 5.03
C LEU A 140 -6.28 12.90 4.92
N LEU A 141 -7.35 12.13 5.14
CA LEU A 141 -8.72 12.64 5.23
C LEU A 141 -8.91 13.52 6.47
N GLU A 142 -8.39 13.10 7.61
CA GLU A 142 -8.42 13.88 8.85
C GLU A 142 -7.65 15.20 8.67
N ALA A 143 -6.45 15.15 8.08
CA ALA A 143 -5.66 16.35 7.76
C ALA A 143 -6.37 17.31 6.79
N ALA A 144 -7.23 16.79 5.90
CA ALA A 144 -8.06 17.58 5.00
C ALA A 144 -9.35 18.11 5.63
N GLY A 145 -9.62 17.80 6.90
CA GLY A 145 -10.81 18.22 7.63
C GLY A 145 -12.05 17.34 7.43
N VAL A 146 -11.93 16.20 6.77
CA VAL A 146 -13.02 15.22 6.65
C VAL A 146 -13.11 14.40 7.91
N LYS A 147 -14.31 14.29 8.50
CA LYS A 147 -14.55 13.49 9.70
C LYS A 147 -14.61 11.99 9.34
N VAL A 148 -13.64 11.20 9.79
CA VAL A 148 -13.69 9.74 9.63
C VAL A 148 -14.51 9.15 10.79
N VAL A 149 -15.67 8.57 10.49
CA VAL A 149 -16.62 8.05 11.50
C VAL A 149 -16.61 6.54 11.62
N ALA A 150 -16.02 5.82 10.67
CA ALA A 150 -15.92 4.37 10.75
C ALA A 150 -14.66 3.86 10.06
N VAL A 151 -14.06 2.84 10.64
CA VAL A 151 -12.93 2.11 10.07
C VAL A 151 -13.15 0.62 10.29
N SER A 152 -12.81 -0.20 9.30
CA SER A 152 -12.88 -1.67 9.43
C SER A 152 -11.63 -2.34 8.88
N ASP A 153 -11.36 -3.55 9.38
CA ASP A 153 -10.38 -4.47 8.81
C ASP A 153 -10.93 -5.90 8.74
N GLN A 154 -10.05 -6.88 8.58
CA GLN A 154 -10.44 -8.29 8.53
C GLN A 154 -10.91 -8.86 9.88
N TYR A 155 -10.70 -8.15 10.98
CA TYR A 155 -11.03 -8.59 12.33
C TYR A 155 -12.29 -7.93 12.89
N GLY A 156 -12.70 -6.78 12.33
CA GLY A 156 -13.88 -6.07 12.78
C GLY A 156 -13.99 -4.64 12.29
N ALA A 157 -14.87 -3.88 12.95
CA ALA A 157 -15.10 -2.48 12.65
C ALA A 157 -15.28 -1.66 13.94
N VAL A 158 -14.84 -0.41 13.88
CA VAL A 158 -15.12 0.60 14.90
C VAL A 158 -15.89 1.75 14.25
N ARG A 159 -16.82 2.32 15.01
CA ARG A 159 -17.59 3.51 14.61
C ARG A 159 -17.67 4.47 15.79
N ASP A 160 -17.49 5.74 15.49
CA ASP A 160 -17.74 6.86 16.36
C ASP A 160 -18.27 8.03 15.53
N ASP A 161 -19.49 8.46 15.80
CA ASP A 161 -20.13 9.55 15.05
C ASP A 161 -19.52 10.93 15.39
N GLU A 162 -18.80 11.04 16.51
CA GLU A 162 -18.02 12.23 16.86
C GLU A 162 -16.69 12.32 16.10
N GLY A 163 -16.21 11.22 15.56
CA GLY A 163 -15.01 11.11 14.72
C GLY A 163 -13.93 10.25 15.34
N LEU A 164 -13.28 9.48 14.50
CA LEU A 164 -12.14 8.64 14.83
C LEU A 164 -10.85 9.41 14.52
N HIS A 165 -9.87 9.35 15.41
CA HIS A 165 -8.57 9.97 15.23
C HIS A 165 -7.50 8.96 14.84
N TYR A 166 -6.72 9.30 13.82
CA TYR A 166 -5.65 8.44 13.27
C TYR A 166 -4.68 7.95 14.34
N ASP A 167 -4.17 8.85 15.18
CA ASP A 167 -3.20 8.50 16.22
C ASP A 167 -3.75 7.50 17.24
N ALA A 168 -5.01 7.64 17.61
CA ALA A 168 -5.67 6.71 18.53
C ALA A 168 -5.83 5.31 17.92
N LEU A 169 -6.22 5.24 16.65
CA LEU A 169 -6.34 4.00 15.89
C LEU A 169 -4.98 3.31 15.71
N GLN A 170 -3.93 4.06 15.38
CA GLN A 170 -2.58 3.54 15.23
C GLN A 170 -2.02 3.01 16.55
N LYS A 171 -2.19 3.74 17.64
CA LYS A 171 -1.76 3.30 18.96
C LYS A 171 -2.41 1.98 19.35
N GLN A 172 -3.70 1.86 19.12
CA GLN A 172 -4.43 0.63 19.42
C GLN A 172 -3.97 -0.54 18.57
N LEU A 173 -3.75 -0.32 17.26
CA LEU A 173 -3.20 -1.35 16.37
C LEU A 173 -1.84 -1.83 16.87
N TRP A 174 -0.97 -0.90 17.31
CA TRP A 174 0.35 -1.23 17.84
C TRP A 174 0.30 -2.03 19.14
N ASP A 175 -0.58 -1.64 20.07
CA ASP A 175 -0.67 -2.26 21.39
C ASP A 175 -1.34 -3.65 21.37
N THR A 176 -2.23 -3.91 20.43
CA THR A 176 -3.07 -5.12 20.42
C THR A 176 -2.87 -6.04 19.23
N ALA A 177 -2.13 -5.61 18.20
CA ALA A 177 -2.08 -6.24 16.87
C ALA A 177 -3.49 -6.49 16.25
N VAL A 178 -4.55 -5.93 16.86
CA VAL A 178 -5.95 -6.02 16.42
C VAL A 178 -6.58 -4.64 16.58
N SER A 179 -7.10 -4.09 15.50
CA SER A 179 -7.58 -2.69 15.45
C SER A 179 -8.78 -2.38 16.34
N TYR A 180 -9.47 -3.37 16.98
CA TYR A 180 -10.84 -3.16 17.46
C TYR A 180 -11.21 -3.70 18.86
N THR A 181 -10.31 -4.25 19.65
CA THR A 181 -10.76 -4.94 20.87
C THR A 181 -11.23 -4.04 22.02
N HIS A 182 -10.99 -2.73 22.00
CA HIS A 182 -11.31 -1.85 23.14
C HIS A 182 -11.86 -0.45 22.83
N LEU A 183 -12.11 -0.06 21.58
CA LEU A 183 -12.85 1.15 21.31
C LEU A 183 -14.36 0.84 21.38
N ARG A 184 -14.90 0.65 22.58
CA ARG A 184 -16.33 0.86 22.80
C ARG A 184 -16.56 2.37 22.82
N ALA A 185 -17.51 2.82 21.99
CA ALA A 185 -18.12 4.12 22.22
C ALA A 185 -18.50 4.21 23.71
N HIS A 186 -18.06 5.24 24.38
CA HIS A 186 -18.60 5.54 25.72
C HIS A 186 -20.09 5.81 25.55
N GLU A 187 -20.92 4.92 26.12
CA GLU A 187 -22.32 5.20 26.39
C GLU A 187 -22.44 6.40 27.34
#